data_87c6bb537bfd7131c173cf1e80f733e3
#
_entry.id   87c6bb537bfd7131c173cf1e80f733e3
#
_cell.length_a   1.000
_cell.length_b   1.000
_cell.length_c   1.000
_cell.angle_alpha   90.00
_cell.angle_beta   90.00
_cell.angle_gamma   90.00
#
_symmetry.space_group_name_H-M   'P 1'
#
loop_
_entity.id
_entity.type
_entity.pdbx_description
1 polymer ?
#
loop_
_entity_poly.entity_id
_entity_poly.type
_entity_poly.pdbx_seq_one_letter_code
_entity_poly.pdbx_strand_id
1 'polypeptide(L)'
;MDDLETKQTFLRTNILEKGYDAEVFMNFLQTKKGELGLDLNNWNLEELSVAVEEFIKATKRDSVLVIKDEEILNNNDELNDNINNNQDNMDHLSNYNEKQDVIECQLVNAYESQLPKDTDIKLSFPQKTEGGLFTKSYVTYLMNTSPLDFKIRKRYSDFEWLRHILSSIYVNCVIPPLCKKNFSSRFSELLIAKRTRSIEKFMKGILIHPLMRHDEIFYNFISTENEADFEKKKKAYNKITPPNSLLNIRSLTGEINVNVNNDKEIYLKNIKNNVDLNINTLQKITKGYKSLMLLMEQMSDKMKEISQYWKEIYNANLNFTEKPNTVESYNILSKIMQDWSEANKHQKILVNEGIREYFRYIKNEYVSMKELIQKVDNNRNIYSKAFDKLRALKESTFRQDISTWGLNSFDMENKTELLTNKELAFSKMLPKETKKVVGLKNNYGFYLNSIIQEFERIRDLNNDRHKLWITTFIKSLIESFTDLQINLNDRCSYYDEIRDEIAAKAGGNNMNQVQEENKNNFEEQNNNNDQSA
;
A
#
# COMPACT_ATOMS: atom_id res chain seq x y z
N MET A 1 -46.37 -15.02 -12.14
CA MET A 1 -45.75 -14.74 -10.82
C MET A 1 -44.33 -15.25 -10.89
N ASP A 2 -43.37 -14.33 -10.87
CA ASP A 2 -41.97 -14.71 -10.89
C ASP A 2 -41.63 -15.41 -9.58
N ASP A 3 -41.02 -16.58 -9.67
CA ASP A 3 -40.64 -17.37 -8.51
C ASP A 3 -39.58 -16.62 -7.66
N LEU A 4 -39.68 -16.76 -6.35
CA LEU A 4 -38.76 -16.12 -5.41
C LEU A 4 -37.29 -16.50 -5.66
N GLU A 5 -37.06 -17.74 -6.07
CA GLU A 5 -35.73 -18.27 -6.42
C GLU A 5 -35.15 -17.55 -7.64
N THR A 6 -35.97 -17.26 -8.66
CA THR A 6 -35.58 -16.49 -9.85
C THR A 6 -35.19 -15.07 -9.48
N LYS A 7 -35.95 -14.40 -8.60
CA LYS A 7 -35.63 -13.04 -8.11
C LYS A 7 -34.35 -13.00 -7.28
N GLN A 8 -34.15 -14.00 -6.41
CA GLN A 8 -32.92 -14.13 -5.62
C GLN A 8 -31.70 -14.36 -6.50
N THR A 9 -31.82 -15.21 -7.51
CA THR A 9 -30.74 -15.46 -8.47
C THR A 9 -30.40 -14.20 -9.27
N PHE A 10 -31.42 -13.48 -9.74
CA PHE A 10 -31.25 -12.21 -10.44
C PHE A 10 -30.52 -11.16 -9.58
N LEU A 11 -30.90 -11.02 -8.32
CA LEU A 11 -30.24 -10.07 -7.40
C LEU A 11 -28.83 -10.50 -7.05
N ARG A 12 -28.59 -11.81 -6.86
CA ARG A 12 -27.25 -12.32 -6.61
C ARG A 12 -26.30 -11.95 -7.75
N THR A 13 -26.70 -12.21 -9.00
CA THR A 13 -25.88 -11.91 -10.18
C THR A 13 -25.68 -10.42 -10.42
N ASN A 14 -26.69 -9.61 -10.16
CA ASN A 14 -26.62 -8.18 -10.51
C ASN A 14 -26.16 -7.26 -9.37
N ILE A 15 -26.23 -7.70 -8.13
CA ILE A 15 -25.81 -6.93 -6.94
C ILE A 15 -24.56 -7.57 -6.30
N LEU A 16 -24.65 -8.81 -5.80
CA LEU A 16 -23.58 -9.42 -5.02
C LEU A 16 -22.34 -9.75 -5.86
N GLU A 17 -22.50 -10.41 -7.01
CA GLU A 17 -21.38 -10.78 -7.88
C GLU A 17 -20.72 -9.56 -8.54
N LYS A 18 -21.43 -8.45 -8.65
CA LYS A 18 -20.86 -7.17 -9.09
C LYS A 18 -20.24 -6.35 -7.94
N GLY A 19 -20.21 -6.88 -6.71
CA GLY A 19 -19.54 -6.29 -5.57
C GLY A 19 -20.32 -5.16 -4.87
N TYR A 20 -21.63 -5.07 -5.10
CA TYR A 20 -22.48 -4.11 -4.37
C TYR A 20 -22.93 -4.70 -3.03
N ASP A 21 -23.09 -3.84 -2.03
CA ASP A 21 -23.57 -4.22 -0.71
C ASP A 21 -25.09 -4.51 -0.74
N ALA A 22 -25.47 -5.73 -0.30
CA ALA A 22 -26.86 -6.18 -0.29
C ALA A 22 -27.74 -5.37 0.69
N GLU A 23 -27.20 -4.97 1.83
CA GLU A 23 -27.93 -4.20 2.84
C GLU A 23 -28.24 -2.80 2.33
N VAL A 24 -27.27 -2.15 1.68
CA VAL A 24 -27.44 -0.85 1.04
C VAL A 24 -28.49 -0.92 -0.07
N PHE A 25 -28.50 -2.00 -0.86
CA PHE A 25 -29.51 -2.21 -1.89
C PHE A 25 -30.91 -2.45 -1.29
N MET A 26 -31.04 -3.23 -0.21
CA MET A 26 -32.33 -3.44 0.46
C MET A 26 -32.87 -2.14 1.04
N ASN A 27 -32.03 -1.29 1.63
CA ASN A 27 -32.41 0.05 2.10
C ASN A 27 -32.88 0.94 0.93
N PHE A 28 -32.23 0.85 -0.23
CA PHE A 28 -32.69 1.55 -1.45
C PHE A 28 -34.08 1.07 -1.90
N LEU A 29 -34.36 -0.25 -1.87
CA LEU A 29 -35.71 -0.78 -2.15
C LEU A 29 -36.75 -0.24 -1.15
N GLN A 30 -36.36 -0.12 0.13
CA GLN A 30 -37.22 0.46 1.16
C GLN A 30 -37.61 1.92 0.86
N THR A 31 -36.66 2.73 0.34
CA THR A 31 -36.99 4.12 -0.06
C THR A 31 -37.98 4.18 -1.23
N LYS A 32 -38.04 3.13 -2.07
CA LYS A 32 -38.95 3.05 -3.23
C LYS A 32 -40.36 2.59 -2.91
N LYS A 33 -40.53 1.62 -2.00
CA LYS A 33 -41.85 1.04 -1.64
C LYS A 33 -42.10 1.03 -0.13
N GLY A 34 -41.35 1.78 0.68
CA GLY A 34 -41.50 1.80 2.14
C GLY A 34 -41.16 0.44 2.77
N GLU A 35 -41.82 0.09 3.88
CA GLU A 35 -41.58 -1.18 4.57
C GLU A 35 -41.85 -2.42 3.69
N LEU A 36 -42.78 -2.31 2.74
CA LEU A 36 -43.05 -3.38 1.76
C LEU A 36 -41.87 -3.65 0.80
N GLY A 37 -40.99 -2.69 0.66
CA GLY A 37 -39.79 -2.84 -0.21
C GLY A 37 -38.78 -3.86 0.27
N LEU A 38 -38.78 -4.25 1.55
CA LEU A 38 -37.90 -5.25 2.13
C LEU A 38 -38.31 -6.69 1.77
N ASP A 39 -39.56 -6.92 1.35
CA ASP A 39 -40.04 -8.22 0.92
C ASP A 39 -40.02 -8.33 -0.61
N LEU A 40 -39.15 -9.22 -1.13
CA LEU A 40 -39.01 -9.48 -2.56
C LEU A 40 -40.30 -9.99 -3.24
N ASN A 41 -41.25 -10.52 -2.47
CA ASN A 41 -42.56 -10.91 -3.00
C ASN A 41 -43.36 -9.71 -3.53
N ASN A 42 -43.09 -8.51 -3.04
CA ASN A 42 -43.76 -7.27 -3.45
C ASN A 42 -43.19 -6.65 -4.73
N TRP A 43 -42.23 -7.29 -5.35
CA TRP A 43 -41.55 -6.85 -6.58
C TRP A 43 -41.71 -7.89 -7.67
N ASN A 44 -42.02 -7.50 -8.91
CA ASN A 44 -41.85 -8.35 -10.08
C ASN A 44 -40.41 -8.18 -10.63
N LEU A 45 -39.99 -9.07 -11.55
CA LEU A 45 -38.63 -9.05 -12.11
C LEU A 45 -38.34 -7.79 -12.92
N GLU A 46 -39.33 -7.20 -13.55
CA GLU A 46 -39.18 -5.98 -14.35
C GLU A 46 -38.96 -4.77 -13.43
N GLU A 47 -39.74 -4.65 -12.35
CA GLU A 47 -39.56 -3.63 -11.32
C GLU A 47 -38.18 -3.76 -10.63
N LEU A 48 -37.76 -4.99 -10.30
CA LEU A 48 -36.44 -5.24 -9.72
C LEU A 48 -35.31 -4.86 -10.69
N SER A 49 -35.47 -5.14 -11.99
CA SER A 49 -34.49 -4.76 -13.00
C SER A 49 -34.31 -3.25 -13.09
N VAL A 50 -35.42 -2.50 -13.09
CA VAL A 50 -35.40 -1.04 -13.08
C VAL A 50 -34.74 -0.51 -11.80
N ALA A 51 -35.11 -1.08 -10.63
CA ALA A 51 -34.54 -0.67 -9.34
C ALA A 51 -33.03 -0.95 -9.25
N VAL A 52 -32.57 -2.09 -9.79
CA VAL A 52 -31.12 -2.42 -9.89
C VAL A 52 -30.39 -1.44 -10.79
N GLU A 53 -30.94 -1.08 -11.95
CA GLU A 53 -30.31 -0.08 -12.84
C GLU A 53 -30.22 1.30 -12.21
N GLU A 54 -31.29 1.74 -11.54
CA GLU A 54 -31.29 3.02 -10.82
C GLU A 54 -30.32 3.03 -9.67
N PHE A 55 -30.25 1.94 -8.89
CA PHE A 55 -29.27 1.77 -7.83
C PHE A 55 -27.83 1.83 -8.34
N ILE A 56 -27.53 1.10 -9.44
CA ILE A 56 -26.22 1.11 -10.07
C ILE A 56 -25.87 2.50 -10.63
N LYS A 57 -26.85 3.24 -11.17
CA LYS A 57 -26.66 4.62 -11.63
C LYS A 57 -26.43 5.59 -10.46
N ALA A 58 -27.16 5.42 -9.36
CA ALA A 58 -26.98 6.21 -8.14
C ALA A 58 -25.61 5.93 -7.51
N THR A 59 -25.25 4.66 -7.31
CA THR A 59 -23.95 4.27 -6.73
C THR A 59 -22.77 4.59 -7.64
N LYS A 60 -22.92 4.63 -8.97
CA LYS A 60 -21.88 5.15 -9.88
C LYS A 60 -21.74 6.67 -9.81
N ARG A 61 -22.77 7.41 -9.47
CA ARG A 61 -22.68 8.85 -9.15
C ARG A 61 -22.07 9.08 -7.77
N ASP A 62 -22.34 8.18 -6.82
CA ASP A 62 -21.85 8.22 -5.43
C ASP A 62 -20.63 7.32 -5.20
N SER A 63 -20.00 6.75 -6.23
CA SER A 63 -18.81 5.92 -6.12
C SER A 63 -17.54 6.72 -5.76
N VAL A 64 -17.71 7.71 -4.90
CA VAL A 64 -16.75 8.17 -3.91
C VAL A 64 -17.17 7.48 -2.60
N LEU A 65 -16.35 6.57 -2.11
CA LEU A 65 -16.49 5.81 -0.89
C LEU A 65 -17.21 6.62 0.23
N VAL A 66 -18.47 6.35 0.48
CA VAL A 66 -19.14 6.73 1.71
C VAL A 66 -18.77 5.68 2.75
N ILE A 67 -17.70 5.95 3.49
CA ILE A 67 -17.46 5.28 4.77
C ILE A 67 -18.43 5.94 5.76
N LYS A 68 -19.38 5.15 6.28
CA LYS A 68 -20.22 5.56 7.40
C LYS A 68 -19.34 5.80 8.63
N ASP A 69 -19.16 7.05 9.01
CA ASP A 69 -18.80 7.46 10.35
C ASP A 69 -19.86 8.46 10.83
N GLU A 70 -20.85 7.98 11.55
CA GLU A 70 -21.92 8.79 12.15
C GLU A 70 -21.46 9.64 13.37
N GLU A 71 -20.18 9.65 13.72
CA GLU A 71 -19.65 10.42 14.86
C GLU A 71 -18.86 11.69 14.51
N ILE A 72 -18.72 12.05 13.21
CA ILE A 72 -17.94 13.24 12.80
C ILE A 72 -18.83 14.40 12.32
N LEU A 73 -20.14 14.23 12.28
CA LEU A 73 -21.08 15.21 11.68
C LEU A 73 -21.36 16.46 12.52
N ASN A 74 -20.96 16.52 13.78
CA ASN A 74 -21.29 17.67 14.65
C ASN A 74 -20.25 18.79 14.73
N ASN A 75 -19.13 18.71 13.97
CA ASN A 75 -18.12 19.77 13.94
C ASN A 75 -17.87 20.39 12.55
N ASN A 76 -18.74 20.12 11.56
CA ASN A 76 -18.52 20.53 10.17
C ASN A 76 -19.30 21.79 9.73
N ASP A 77 -20.23 22.30 10.53
CA ASP A 77 -21.04 23.45 10.13
C ASP A 77 -20.23 24.76 10.10
N GLU A 78 -19.26 24.94 10.99
CA GLU A 78 -18.37 26.12 10.95
C GLU A 78 -17.36 26.11 9.78
N LEU A 79 -17.07 24.93 9.19
CA LEU A 79 -16.14 24.80 8.04
C LEU A 79 -16.84 24.95 6.69
N ASN A 80 -18.14 24.61 6.59
CA ASN A 80 -18.90 24.76 5.36
C ASN A 80 -19.23 26.23 5.05
N ASP A 81 -19.50 27.04 6.07
CA ASP A 81 -19.73 28.48 5.86
C ASP A 81 -18.47 29.21 5.35
N ASN A 82 -17.27 28.73 5.74
CA ASN A 82 -16.02 29.27 5.22
C ASN A 82 -15.70 28.82 3.78
N ILE A 83 -16.22 27.66 3.33
CA ILE A 83 -16.02 27.16 1.96
C ILE A 83 -16.96 27.88 1.00
N ASN A 84 -18.22 28.07 1.36
CA ASN A 84 -19.20 28.78 0.55
C ASN A 84 -18.85 30.28 0.42
N ASN A 85 -18.38 30.91 1.49
CA ASN A 85 -17.90 32.30 1.44
C ASN A 85 -16.59 32.46 0.64
N ASN A 86 -15.79 31.40 0.47
CA ASN A 86 -14.60 31.42 -0.39
C ASN A 86 -14.90 31.14 -1.87
N GLN A 87 -16.04 30.52 -2.18
CA GLN A 87 -16.44 30.19 -3.54
C GLN A 87 -16.86 31.44 -4.32
N ASP A 88 -17.70 32.29 -3.74
CA ASP A 88 -18.06 33.60 -4.32
C ASP A 88 -16.83 34.53 -4.47
N ASN A 89 -15.80 34.33 -3.65
CA ASN A 89 -14.57 35.10 -3.69
C ASN A 89 -13.53 34.59 -4.70
N MET A 90 -13.61 33.35 -5.17
CA MET A 90 -12.72 32.80 -6.20
C MET A 90 -13.15 33.20 -7.63
N ASP A 91 -14.45 33.33 -7.88
CA ASP A 91 -14.99 33.64 -9.21
C ASP A 91 -14.63 35.05 -9.69
N HIS A 92 -14.38 36.00 -8.79
CA HIS A 92 -13.97 37.36 -9.16
C HIS A 92 -12.56 37.48 -9.79
N LEU A 93 -11.70 36.47 -9.62
CA LEU A 93 -10.41 36.39 -10.36
C LEU A 93 -10.54 35.63 -11.69
N SER A 94 -11.62 34.88 -11.88
CA SER A 94 -11.85 34.10 -13.10
C SER A 94 -12.19 34.99 -14.32
N ASN A 95 -12.55 36.23 -14.10
CA ASN A 95 -12.83 37.22 -15.17
C ASN A 95 -11.58 38.01 -15.65
N TYR A 96 -10.40 37.74 -15.07
CA TYR A 96 -9.15 38.23 -15.65
C TYR A 96 -8.83 37.43 -16.90
N ASN A 97 -8.63 38.11 -18.04
CA ASN A 97 -8.43 37.58 -19.40
C ASN A 97 -7.18 36.73 -19.63
N GLU A 98 -6.56 36.16 -18.59
CA GLU A 98 -5.55 35.13 -18.68
C GLU A 98 -6.00 33.88 -17.89
N LYS A 99 -7.03 33.19 -18.39
CA LYS A 99 -7.29 31.80 -18.00
C LYS A 99 -6.21 30.90 -18.60
N GLN A 100 -5.00 31.01 -18.10
CA GLN A 100 -4.01 29.99 -18.34
C GLN A 100 -4.28 28.84 -17.37
N ASP A 101 -5.05 27.84 -17.82
CA ASP A 101 -5.20 26.57 -17.11
C ASP A 101 -3.95 25.68 -17.27
N VAL A 102 -3.06 26.07 -18.20
CA VAL A 102 -1.83 25.34 -18.56
C VAL A 102 -0.67 26.32 -18.70
N ILE A 103 0.48 25.95 -18.17
CA ILE A 103 1.74 26.69 -18.31
C ILE A 103 2.74 25.82 -19.07
N GLU A 104 3.36 26.35 -20.11
CA GLU A 104 4.49 25.73 -20.78
C GLU A 104 5.69 25.66 -19.84
N CYS A 105 6.34 24.49 -19.77
CA CYS A 105 7.49 24.23 -18.92
C CYS A 105 8.57 23.45 -19.69
N GLN A 106 9.66 23.16 -19.02
CA GLN A 106 10.71 22.32 -19.60
C GLN A 106 10.17 20.90 -19.86
N LEU A 107 10.14 20.55 -21.16
CA LEU A 107 10.01 19.14 -21.53
C LEU A 107 11.20 18.40 -20.91
N VAL A 108 10.95 17.33 -20.18
CA VAL A 108 11.98 16.34 -19.97
C VAL A 108 12.30 15.87 -21.37
N ASN A 109 13.40 16.38 -21.94
CA ASN A 109 13.95 15.75 -23.12
C ASN A 109 13.91 14.27 -22.78
N ALA A 110 13.06 13.52 -23.49
CA ALA A 110 13.15 12.10 -23.46
C ALA A 110 14.59 11.83 -23.90
N TYR A 111 15.51 11.85 -22.95
CA TYR A 111 16.70 11.05 -23.10
C TYR A 111 16.10 9.71 -23.44
N GLU A 112 16.18 9.35 -24.73
CA GLU A 112 15.86 8.01 -25.16
C GLU A 112 16.41 7.16 -24.07
N SER A 113 15.52 6.54 -23.32
CA SER A 113 15.78 6.06 -21.99
C SER A 113 17.05 5.23 -22.08
N GLN A 114 18.19 5.72 -21.58
CA GLN A 114 19.45 4.97 -21.56
C GLN A 114 19.25 3.63 -20.83
N LEU A 115 18.08 3.49 -20.18
CA LEU A 115 17.66 2.29 -19.49
C LEU A 115 16.61 1.53 -20.31
N PRO A 116 16.90 0.28 -20.73
CA PRO A 116 15.95 -0.65 -21.32
C PRO A 116 14.67 -0.76 -20.48
N LYS A 117 13.51 -1.02 -21.13
CA LYS A 117 12.22 -1.11 -20.42
C LYS A 117 12.19 -2.21 -19.36
N ASP A 118 12.91 -3.30 -19.60
CA ASP A 118 13.07 -4.47 -18.75
C ASP A 118 14.17 -4.34 -17.69
N THR A 119 14.72 -3.14 -17.51
CA THR A 119 15.76 -2.91 -16.49
C THR A 119 15.25 -3.30 -15.11
N ASP A 120 15.97 -4.17 -14.43
CA ASP A 120 15.77 -4.54 -13.02
C ASP A 120 17.05 -4.28 -12.20
N ILE A 121 16.84 -3.96 -10.92
CA ILE A 121 17.92 -3.71 -9.96
C ILE A 121 17.74 -4.65 -8.79
N LYS A 122 18.77 -5.48 -8.55
CA LYS A 122 18.86 -6.39 -7.40
C LYS A 122 20.03 -6.01 -6.51
N LEU A 123 19.81 -6.07 -5.20
CA LEU A 123 20.86 -5.86 -4.22
C LEU A 123 21.29 -7.20 -3.61
N SER A 124 22.59 -7.39 -3.51
CA SER A 124 23.20 -8.62 -2.98
C SER A 124 24.46 -8.32 -2.19
N PHE A 125 25.00 -9.34 -1.56
CA PHE A 125 26.30 -9.34 -0.90
C PHE A 125 26.60 -8.08 -0.07
N PRO A 126 25.81 -7.80 1.00
CA PRO A 126 26.16 -6.75 1.94
C PRO A 126 27.53 -7.06 2.55
N GLN A 127 28.42 -6.07 2.52
CA GLN A 127 29.78 -6.21 3.04
C GLN A 127 30.07 -5.12 4.05
N LYS A 128 30.51 -5.53 5.24
CA LYS A 128 31.01 -4.59 6.25
C LYS A 128 32.41 -4.13 5.84
N THR A 129 32.59 -2.82 5.75
CA THR A 129 33.88 -2.18 5.56
C THR A 129 34.31 -1.60 6.89
N GLU A 130 35.49 -1.97 7.36
CA GLU A 130 36.04 -1.41 8.58
C GLU A 130 36.51 0.01 8.35
N GLY A 131 36.27 0.88 9.31
CA GLY A 131 36.72 2.27 9.26
C GLY A 131 38.21 2.37 9.54
N GLY A 132 38.89 3.31 8.87
CA GLY A 132 40.24 3.69 9.25
C GLY A 132 40.26 4.56 10.53
N LEU A 133 41.44 5.05 10.92
CA LEU A 133 41.66 5.85 12.14
C LEU A 133 40.67 7.02 12.32
N PHE A 134 40.14 7.58 11.22
CA PHE A 134 39.22 8.74 11.22
C PHE A 134 37.84 8.47 10.63
N THR A 135 37.57 7.23 10.14
CA THR A 135 36.32 6.89 9.49
C THR A 135 35.59 5.78 10.23
N LYS A 136 34.26 5.92 10.38
CA LYS A 136 33.40 4.90 11.02
C LYS A 136 33.19 3.73 10.07
N SER A 137 33.17 2.50 10.60
CA SER A 137 32.76 1.31 9.85
C SER A 137 31.38 1.49 9.22
N TYR A 138 31.16 0.96 8.03
CA TYR A 138 29.91 1.03 7.29
C TYR A 138 29.62 -0.26 6.51
N VAL A 139 28.40 -0.39 5.99
CA VAL A 139 27.99 -1.51 5.14
C VAL A 139 27.78 -1.01 3.73
N THR A 140 28.39 -1.69 2.75
CA THR A 140 28.12 -1.50 1.32
C THR A 140 27.23 -2.60 0.80
N TYR A 141 26.45 -2.30 -0.22
CA TYR A 141 25.54 -3.21 -0.91
C TYR A 141 25.99 -3.29 -2.37
N LEU A 142 26.13 -4.50 -2.90
CA LEU A 142 26.38 -4.71 -4.32
C LEU A 142 25.05 -4.56 -5.05
N MET A 143 24.99 -3.62 -5.96
CA MET A 143 23.84 -3.36 -6.82
C MET A 143 24.13 -3.92 -8.21
N ASN A 144 23.29 -4.84 -8.67
CA ASN A 144 23.36 -5.43 -10.00
C ASN A 144 22.20 -4.88 -10.83
N THR A 145 22.50 -4.30 -11.98
CA THR A 145 21.50 -3.72 -12.90
C THR A 145 21.48 -4.54 -14.18
N SER A 146 20.41 -5.28 -14.41
CA SER A 146 20.19 -6.06 -15.64
C SER A 146 19.27 -5.29 -16.60
N PRO A 147 19.38 -5.45 -17.94
CA PRO A 147 20.36 -6.23 -18.69
C PRO A 147 21.72 -5.53 -18.90
N LEU A 148 21.94 -4.34 -18.34
CA LEU A 148 23.14 -3.50 -18.55
C LEU A 148 24.40 -4.04 -17.86
N ASP A 149 24.27 -5.07 -17.04
CA ASP A 149 25.34 -5.74 -16.26
C ASP A 149 26.20 -4.79 -15.40
N PHE A 150 25.63 -3.65 -14.95
CA PHE A 150 26.33 -2.78 -14.00
C PHE A 150 26.39 -3.43 -12.62
N LYS A 151 27.61 -3.53 -12.06
CA LYS A 151 27.89 -4.13 -10.74
C LYS A 151 28.57 -3.12 -9.84
N ILE A 152 27.82 -2.36 -9.07
CA ILE A 152 28.33 -1.20 -8.32
C ILE A 152 28.05 -1.36 -6.83
N ARG A 153 29.05 -1.00 -6.01
CA ARG A 153 28.88 -0.95 -4.57
C ARG A 153 28.56 0.46 -4.09
N LYS A 154 27.50 0.58 -3.31
CA LYS A 154 27.07 1.83 -2.66
C LYS A 154 26.79 1.59 -1.19
N ARG A 155 27.04 2.61 -0.33
CA ARG A 155 26.67 2.59 1.08
C ARG A 155 25.26 3.16 1.28
N TYR A 156 24.64 2.84 2.42
CA TYR A 156 23.27 3.29 2.72
C TYR A 156 23.10 4.82 2.59
N SER A 157 24.09 5.61 3.00
CA SER A 157 24.03 7.07 2.89
C SER A 157 24.00 7.60 1.45
N ASP A 158 24.44 6.81 0.46
CA ASP A 158 24.39 7.24 -0.93
C ASP A 158 22.96 7.12 -1.47
N PHE A 159 22.21 6.11 -1.02
CA PHE A 159 20.77 6.00 -1.34
C PHE A 159 19.95 7.09 -0.61
N GLU A 160 20.31 7.46 0.63
CA GLU A 160 19.72 8.62 1.32
C GLU A 160 19.98 9.91 0.54
N TRP A 161 21.19 10.09 0.04
CA TRP A 161 21.56 11.23 -0.79
C TRP A 161 20.76 11.23 -2.10
N LEU A 162 20.67 10.10 -2.80
CA LEU A 162 19.88 10.00 -4.03
C LEU A 162 18.41 10.39 -3.78
N ARG A 163 17.80 9.86 -2.71
CA ARG A 163 16.42 10.25 -2.34
C ARG A 163 16.31 11.75 -2.09
N HIS A 164 17.26 12.33 -1.39
CA HIS A 164 17.26 13.76 -1.07
C HIS A 164 17.36 14.62 -2.33
N ILE A 165 18.30 14.34 -3.23
CA ILE A 165 18.47 15.14 -4.44
C ILE A 165 17.27 15.02 -5.38
N LEU A 166 16.71 13.80 -5.54
CA LEU A 166 15.48 13.61 -6.32
C LEU A 166 14.31 14.39 -5.72
N SER A 167 14.18 14.44 -4.38
CA SER A 167 13.12 15.22 -3.72
C SER A 167 13.27 16.74 -3.91
N SER A 168 14.48 17.20 -4.18
CA SER A 168 14.77 18.61 -4.45
C SER A 168 14.46 19.00 -5.90
N ILE A 169 14.59 18.06 -6.84
CA ILE A 169 14.35 18.30 -8.27
C ILE A 169 12.88 18.04 -8.63
N TYR A 170 12.34 16.91 -8.15
CA TYR A 170 10.96 16.48 -8.43
C TYR A 170 10.03 16.93 -7.29
N VAL A 171 9.87 18.27 -7.17
CA VAL A 171 9.10 18.91 -6.08
C VAL A 171 7.62 18.55 -6.07
N ASN A 172 7.11 18.08 -7.19
CA ASN A 172 5.72 17.72 -7.45
C ASN A 172 5.46 16.20 -7.45
N CYS A 173 6.48 15.38 -7.22
CA CYS A 173 6.36 13.94 -7.26
C CYS A 173 6.47 13.32 -5.86
N VAL A 174 5.83 12.17 -5.70
CA VAL A 174 6.00 11.32 -4.52
C VAL A 174 7.27 10.50 -4.68
N ILE A 175 8.29 10.82 -3.91
CA ILE A 175 9.56 10.09 -3.95
C ILE A 175 9.40 8.74 -3.24
N PRO A 176 9.81 7.61 -3.85
CA PRO A 176 9.72 6.30 -3.23
C PRO A 176 10.33 6.28 -1.82
N PRO A 177 9.70 5.55 -0.87
CA PRO A 177 10.17 5.56 0.51
C PRO A 177 11.44 4.73 0.70
N LEU A 178 12.33 5.23 1.54
CA LEU A 178 13.51 4.53 2.04
C LEU A 178 13.38 4.32 3.55
N CYS A 179 13.88 3.20 4.11
CA CYS A 179 13.80 2.98 5.55
C CYS A 179 14.62 4.02 6.31
N LYS A 180 14.12 4.44 7.48
CA LYS A 180 14.83 5.42 8.33
C LYS A 180 16.17 4.86 8.82
N LYS A 181 17.15 5.75 8.93
CA LYS A 181 18.47 5.44 9.49
C LYS A 181 18.33 5.07 10.97
N ASN A 182 18.79 3.89 11.33
CA ASN A 182 18.89 3.46 12.73
C ASN A 182 20.37 3.29 13.08
N PHE A 183 20.79 3.92 14.18
CA PHE A 183 22.19 3.97 14.60
C PHE A 183 22.53 2.89 15.62
N SER A 184 21.56 2.38 16.39
CA SER A 184 21.81 1.52 17.54
C SER A 184 22.20 0.07 17.22
N SER A 185 21.84 -0.45 16.02
CA SER A 185 22.10 -1.84 15.63
C SER A 185 22.54 -1.99 14.17
N ARG A 186 23.30 -1.02 13.65
CA ARG A 186 23.61 -0.86 12.23
C ARG A 186 24.32 -2.05 11.56
N PHE A 187 24.91 -2.94 12.34
CA PHE A 187 25.62 -4.13 11.86
C PHE A 187 24.87 -5.44 12.14
N SER A 188 23.66 -5.39 12.73
CA SER A 188 22.88 -6.62 12.88
C SER A 188 22.42 -7.15 11.52
N GLU A 189 22.50 -8.46 11.33
CA GLU A 189 22.09 -9.12 10.08
C GLU A 189 20.64 -8.81 9.72
N LEU A 190 19.75 -8.80 10.70
CA LEU A 190 18.34 -8.45 10.51
C LEU A 190 18.15 -7.03 9.98
N LEU A 191 18.95 -6.06 10.47
CA LEU A 191 18.87 -4.69 9.98
C LEU A 191 19.49 -4.56 8.59
N ILE A 192 20.58 -5.26 8.32
CA ILE A 192 21.22 -5.29 7.00
C ILE A 192 20.25 -5.88 5.96
N ALA A 193 19.64 -7.03 6.24
CA ALA A 193 18.65 -7.66 5.37
C ALA A 193 17.43 -6.74 5.12
N LYS A 194 16.92 -6.10 6.18
CA LYS A 194 15.84 -5.12 6.06
C LYS A 194 16.22 -3.91 5.20
N ARG A 195 17.44 -3.40 5.31
CA ARG A 195 17.94 -2.29 4.48
C ARG A 195 18.08 -2.72 3.03
N THR A 196 18.66 -3.89 2.77
CA THR A 196 18.78 -4.45 1.42
C THR A 196 17.43 -4.45 0.71
N ARG A 197 16.40 -5.05 1.33
CA ARG A 197 15.03 -5.08 0.78
C ARG A 197 14.41 -3.68 0.62
N SER A 198 14.67 -2.77 1.55
CA SER A 198 14.15 -1.40 1.46
C SER A 198 14.82 -0.59 0.34
N ILE A 199 16.11 -0.73 0.17
CA ILE A 199 16.87 -0.07 -0.91
C ILE A 199 16.40 -0.62 -2.26
N GLU A 200 16.25 -1.93 -2.39
CA GLU A 200 15.78 -2.56 -3.62
C GLU A 200 14.39 -2.05 -4.03
N LYS A 201 13.44 -1.98 -3.07
CA LYS A 201 12.11 -1.40 -3.31
C LYS A 201 12.18 0.07 -3.70
N PHE A 202 13.06 0.85 -3.08
CA PHE A 202 13.30 2.25 -3.42
C PHE A 202 13.80 2.40 -4.86
N MET A 203 14.82 1.64 -5.25
CA MET A 203 15.39 1.67 -6.60
C MET A 203 14.37 1.23 -7.66
N LYS A 204 13.63 0.15 -7.40
CA LYS A 204 12.52 -0.29 -8.27
C LYS A 204 11.40 0.75 -8.35
N GLY A 205 11.11 1.45 -7.27
CA GLY A 205 10.17 2.57 -7.26
C GLY A 205 10.58 3.71 -8.19
N ILE A 206 11.88 4.03 -8.27
CA ILE A 206 12.42 5.02 -9.21
C ILE A 206 12.32 4.51 -10.66
N LEU A 207 12.65 3.25 -10.92
CA LEU A 207 12.57 2.63 -12.24
C LEU A 207 11.16 2.63 -12.83
N ILE A 208 10.13 2.53 -11.98
CA ILE A 208 8.73 2.53 -12.42
C ILE A 208 8.21 3.96 -12.59
N HIS A 209 8.87 4.96 -11.99
CA HIS A 209 8.39 6.34 -12.04
C HIS A 209 8.65 6.97 -13.41
N PRO A 210 7.63 7.52 -14.09
CA PRO A 210 7.75 7.99 -15.47
C PRO A 210 8.79 9.10 -15.68
N LEU A 211 9.01 9.96 -14.67
CA LEU A 211 9.99 11.03 -14.75
C LEU A 211 11.37 10.61 -14.22
N MET A 212 11.41 10.04 -13.00
CA MET A 212 12.67 9.78 -12.29
C MET A 212 13.51 8.70 -12.97
N ARG A 213 12.86 7.75 -13.67
CA ARG A 213 13.55 6.71 -14.45
C ARG A 213 14.51 7.29 -15.48
N HIS A 214 14.16 8.43 -16.08
CA HIS A 214 14.89 9.08 -17.16
C HIS A 214 15.89 10.14 -16.67
N ASP A 215 16.05 10.27 -15.35
CA ASP A 215 16.91 11.28 -14.76
C ASP A 215 18.40 10.91 -14.89
N GLU A 216 19.21 11.88 -15.33
CA GLU A 216 20.65 11.72 -15.46
C GLU A 216 21.34 11.36 -14.15
N ILE A 217 20.88 11.91 -13.02
CA ILE A 217 21.46 11.65 -11.71
C ILE A 217 21.21 10.20 -11.32
N PHE A 218 20.01 9.68 -11.61
CA PHE A 218 19.67 8.29 -11.37
C PHE A 218 20.53 7.36 -12.25
N TYR A 219 20.66 7.67 -13.55
CA TYR A 219 21.52 6.90 -14.46
C TYR A 219 22.97 6.91 -13.97
N ASN A 220 23.53 8.07 -13.64
CA ASN A 220 24.90 8.16 -13.13
C ASN A 220 25.08 7.45 -11.79
N PHE A 221 24.04 7.39 -10.96
CA PHE A 221 24.06 6.66 -9.69
C PHE A 221 24.24 5.16 -9.89
N ILE A 222 23.59 4.59 -10.91
CA ILE A 222 23.61 3.13 -11.19
C ILE A 222 24.71 2.72 -12.17
N SER A 223 25.38 3.65 -12.86
CA SER A 223 26.39 3.35 -13.89
C SER A 223 27.82 3.75 -13.50
N THR A 224 28.00 4.64 -12.52
CA THR A 224 29.35 5.11 -12.15
C THR A 224 30.04 4.15 -11.18
N GLU A 225 31.00 3.39 -11.68
CA GLU A 225 31.76 2.39 -10.91
C GLU A 225 32.80 3.01 -9.98
N ASN A 226 33.56 3.99 -10.49
CA ASN A 226 34.63 4.62 -9.73
C ASN A 226 34.06 5.51 -8.62
N GLU A 227 34.48 5.26 -7.37
CA GLU A 227 34.00 6.02 -6.19
C GLU A 227 34.45 7.49 -6.24
N ALA A 228 35.64 7.79 -6.71
CA ALA A 228 36.13 9.17 -6.81
C ALA A 228 35.35 9.99 -7.83
N ASP A 229 35.03 9.39 -8.98
CA ASP A 229 34.20 10.00 -10.02
C ASP A 229 32.75 10.19 -9.52
N PHE A 230 32.22 9.22 -8.78
CA PHE A 230 30.90 9.34 -8.17
C PHE A 230 30.86 10.49 -7.16
N GLU A 231 31.86 10.61 -6.26
CA GLU A 231 31.92 11.71 -5.29
C GLU A 231 32.12 13.08 -5.97
N LYS A 232 32.82 13.14 -7.11
CA LYS A 232 32.92 14.37 -7.93
C LYS A 232 31.57 14.77 -8.51
N LYS A 233 30.83 13.82 -9.12
CA LYS A 233 29.48 14.05 -9.64
C LYS A 233 28.53 14.45 -8.53
N LYS A 234 28.57 13.78 -7.39
CA LYS A 234 27.74 14.06 -6.21
C LYS A 234 27.94 15.51 -5.70
N LYS A 235 29.20 15.99 -5.67
CA LYS A 235 29.50 17.39 -5.33
C LYS A 235 28.91 18.36 -6.34
N ALA A 236 28.90 18.02 -7.62
CA ALA A 236 28.28 18.84 -8.66
C ALA A 236 26.76 18.89 -8.51
N TYR A 237 26.13 17.73 -8.29
CA TYR A 237 24.68 17.65 -8.11
C TYR A 237 24.18 18.31 -6.83
N ASN A 238 24.97 18.36 -5.76
CA ASN A 238 24.63 19.09 -4.53
C ASN A 238 24.49 20.61 -4.72
N LYS A 239 24.96 21.14 -5.85
CA LYS A 239 24.77 22.56 -6.23
C LYS A 239 23.45 22.83 -6.94
N ILE A 240 22.72 21.80 -7.34
CA ILE A 240 21.43 21.96 -8.00
C ILE A 240 20.44 22.52 -6.98
N THR A 241 19.89 23.67 -7.29
CA THR A 241 18.83 24.29 -6.50
C THR A 241 17.45 23.77 -6.94
N PRO A 242 16.48 23.65 -6.03
CA PRO A 242 15.11 23.35 -6.39
C PRO A 242 14.58 24.34 -7.44
N PRO A 243 13.65 23.92 -8.32
CA PRO A 243 13.02 24.83 -9.27
C PRO A 243 12.38 26.01 -8.54
N ASN A 244 12.74 27.22 -8.94
CA ASN A 244 12.24 28.47 -8.35
C ASN A 244 11.04 29.05 -9.13
N SER A 245 10.71 28.46 -10.29
CA SER A 245 9.61 28.83 -11.16
C SER A 245 9.00 27.58 -11.78
N LEU A 246 7.70 27.64 -12.09
CA LEU A 246 6.99 26.56 -12.80
C LEU A 246 7.61 26.30 -14.19
N LEU A 247 8.18 27.30 -14.82
CA LEU A 247 8.88 27.17 -16.11
C LEU A 247 10.11 26.26 -16.05
N ASN A 248 10.72 26.12 -14.87
CA ASN A 248 11.92 25.31 -14.65
C ASN A 248 11.59 23.88 -14.17
N ILE A 249 10.32 23.55 -14.06
CA ILE A 249 9.88 22.21 -13.65
C ILE A 249 9.93 21.28 -14.87
N ARG A 250 10.47 20.10 -14.66
CA ARG A 250 10.54 19.07 -15.71
C ARG A 250 9.21 18.32 -15.78
N SER A 251 8.63 18.25 -16.99
CA SER A 251 7.41 17.49 -17.27
C SER A 251 7.58 16.65 -18.54
N LEU A 252 6.87 15.52 -18.63
CA LEU A 252 6.87 14.66 -19.84
C LEU A 252 6.17 15.31 -21.03
N THR A 253 5.19 16.19 -20.77
CA THR A 253 4.39 16.84 -21.80
C THR A 253 4.90 18.22 -22.18
N GLY A 254 5.85 18.78 -21.43
CA GLY A 254 6.25 20.19 -21.55
C GLY A 254 5.19 21.17 -21.06
N GLU A 255 4.10 20.68 -20.47
CA GLU A 255 2.97 21.46 -19.98
C GLU A 255 2.64 21.12 -18.53
N ILE A 256 2.22 22.12 -17.77
CA ILE A 256 1.78 21.99 -16.38
C ILE A 256 0.35 22.50 -16.26
N ASN A 257 -0.55 21.65 -15.80
CA ASN A 257 -1.92 22.05 -15.46
C ASN A 257 -1.93 22.81 -14.13
N VAL A 258 -2.46 24.02 -14.14
CA VAL A 258 -2.57 24.90 -12.96
C VAL A 258 -4.03 25.25 -12.63
N ASN A 259 -4.99 24.62 -13.32
CA ASN A 259 -6.41 24.85 -13.08
C ASN A 259 -6.82 24.44 -11.67
N VAL A 260 -7.54 25.32 -10.99
CA VAL A 260 -8.15 25.11 -9.67
C VAL A 260 -9.67 25.24 -9.82
N ASN A 261 -10.41 24.19 -9.47
CA ASN A 261 -11.85 24.20 -9.42
C ASN A 261 -12.33 23.50 -8.13
N ASN A 262 -13.62 23.66 -7.83
CA ASN A 262 -14.21 23.10 -6.63
C ASN A 262 -14.13 21.57 -6.56
N ASP A 263 -14.32 20.88 -7.67
CA ASP A 263 -14.24 19.40 -7.72
C ASP A 263 -12.87 18.89 -7.31
N LYS A 264 -11.81 19.56 -7.75
CA LYS A 264 -10.43 19.23 -7.36
C LYS A 264 -10.17 19.51 -5.88
N GLU A 265 -10.76 20.56 -5.33
CA GLU A 265 -10.66 20.85 -3.88
C GLU A 265 -11.37 19.78 -3.03
N ILE A 266 -12.57 19.38 -3.44
CA ILE A 266 -13.31 18.28 -2.80
C ILE A 266 -12.49 16.98 -2.92
N TYR A 267 -11.96 16.71 -4.12
CA TYR A 267 -11.12 15.52 -4.34
C TYR A 267 -9.84 15.54 -3.50
N LEU A 268 -9.18 16.69 -3.34
CA LEU A 268 -8.05 16.85 -2.43
C LEU A 268 -8.43 16.51 -0.98
N LYS A 269 -9.60 16.96 -0.51
CA LYS A 269 -10.11 16.62 0.83
C LYS A 269 -10.24 15.10 0.99
N ASN A 270 -10.80 14.43 -0.02
CA ASN A 270 -10.96 12.98 -0.03
C ASN A 270 -9.59 12.26 -0.06
N ILE A 271 -8.62 12.74 -0.85
CA ILE A 271 -7.25 12.23 -0.85
C ILE A 271 -6.62 12.33 0.55
N LYS A 272 -6.75 13.47 1.23
CA LYS A 272 -6.21 13.67 2.58
C LYS A 272 -6.78 12.67 3.58
N ASN A 273 -8.10 12.52 3.60
CA ASN A 273 -8.79 11.59 4.47
C ASN A 273 -8.34 10.13 4.18
N ASN A 274 -8.26 9.76 2.90
CA ASN A 274 -7.80 8.43 2.48
C ASN A 274 -6.36 8.17 2.92
N VAL A 275 -5.45 9.12 2.68
CA VAL A 275 -4.04 9.02 3.06
C VAL A 275 -3.88 8.85 4.57
N ASP A 276 -4.55 9.67 5.38
CA ASP A 276 -4.48 9.60 6.84
C ASP A 276 -5.08 8.30 7.38
N LEU A 277 -6.22 7.87 6.85
CA LEU A 277 -6.84 6.59 7.20
C LEU A 277 -5.90 5.42 6.89
N ASN A 278 -5.34 5.39 5.68
CA ASN A 278 -4.42 4.32 5.28
C ASN A 278 -3.16 4.28 6.15
N ILE A 279 -2.54 5.42 6.45
CA ILE A 279 -1.38 5.49 7.35
C ILE A 279 -1.72 4.87 8.71
N ASN A 280 -2.84 5.29 9.31
CA ASN A 280 -3.26 4.84 10.65
C ASN A 280 -3.62 3.36 10.67
N THR A 281 -4.40 2.91 9.69
CA THR A 281 -4.87 1.51 9.60
C THR A 281 -3.70 0.57 9.30
N LEU A 282 -2.85 0.88 8.32
CA LEU A 282 -1.67 0.08 8.00
C LEU A 282 -0.66 0.04 9.16
N GLN A 283 -0.61 1.09 9.98
CA GLN A 283 0.18 1.07 11.21
C GLN A 283 -0.37 0.07 12.23
N LYS A 284 -1.71 -0.01 12.40
CA LYS A 284 -2.37 -1.00 13.27
C LYS A 284 -2.12 -2.41 12.74
N ILE A 285 -2.32 -2.64 11.44
CA ILE A 285 -2.07 -3.92 10.77
C ILE A 285 -0.62 -4.38 10.98
N THR A 286 0.36 -3.53 10.72
CA THR A 286 1.78 -3.88 10.89
C THR A 286 2.18 -4.14 12.34
N LYS A 287 1.50 -3.51 13.32
CA LYS A 287 1.65 -3.80 14.75
C LYS A 287 1.01 -5.14 15.10
N GLY A 288 -0.20 -5.42 14.60
CA GLY A 288 -0.89 -6.70 14.79
C GLY A 288 -0.05 -7.89 14.30
N TYR A 289 0.50 -7.81 13.09
CA TYR A 289 1.41 -8.84 12.58
C TYR A 289 2.69 -8.98 13.39
N LYS A 290 3.22 -7.90 13.97
CA LYS A 290 4.35 -8.02 14.90
C LYS A 290 3.99 -8.81 16.14
N SER A 291 2.81 -8.61 16.72
CA SER A 291 2.32 -9.38 17.86
C SER A 291 2.09 -10.84 17.49
N LEU A 292 1.48 -11.11 16.34
CA LEU A 292 1.28 -12.48 15.83
C LEU A 292 2.61 -13.23 15.69
N MET A 293 3.64 -12.59 15.16
CA MET A 293 4.98 -13.18 15.03
C MET A 293 5.60 -13.56 16.38
N LEU A 294 5.36 -12.77 17.44
CA LEU A 294 5.83 -13.09 18.78
C LEU A 294 5.10 -14.32 19.34
N LEU A 295 3.79 -14.43 19.11
CA LEU A 295 3.01 -15.61 19.50
C LEU A 295 3.47 -16.87 18.76
N MET A 296 3.76 -16.76 17.46
CA MET A 296 4.29 -17.88 16.66
C MET A 296 5.67 -18.33 17.18
N GLU A 297 6.52 -17.40 17.62
CA GLU A 297 7.81 -17.70 18.23
C GLU A 297 7.63 -18.46 19.56
N GLN A 298 6.78 -17.94 20.45
CA GLN A 298 6.46 -18.59 21.73
C GLN A 298 5.86 -19.98 21.54
N MET A 299 4.97 -20.15 20.56
CA MET A 299 4.37 -21.43 20.19
C MET A 299 5.44 -22.41 19.69
N SER A 300 6.33 -21.96 18.81
CA SER A 300 7.45 -22.77 18.32
C SER A 300 8.37 -23.23 19.46
N ASP A 301 8.73 -22.33 20.38
CA ASP A 301 9.59 -22.66 21.52
C ASP A 301 8.91 -23.68 22.46
N LYS A 302 7.60 -23.54 22.71
CA LYS A 302 6.84 -24.49 23.50
C LYS A 302 6.74 -25.88 22.85
N MET A 303 6.55 -25.94 21.55
CA MET A 303 6.55 -27.23 20.83
C MET A 303 7.91 -27.91 20.91
N LYS A 304 8.99 -27.13 20.81
CA LYS A 304 10.35 -27.66 20.98
C LYS A 304 10.59 -28.20 22.38
N GLU A 305 10.09 -27.52 23.43
CA GLU A 305 10.15 -27.96 24.81
C GLU A 305 9.37 -29.28 25.02
N ILE A 306 8.14 -29.38 24.49
CA ILE A 306 7.33 -30.61 24.53
C ILE A 306 8.02 -31.75 23.77
N SER A 307 8.64 -31.48 22.63
CA SER A 307 9.44 -32.45 21.88
C SER A 307 10.56 -33.04 22.75
N GLN A 308 11.23 -32.20 23.54
CA GLN A 308 12.26 -32.64 24.48
C GLN A 308 11.71 -33.57 25.57
N TYR A 309 10.55 -33.26 26.17
CA TYR A 309 9.92 -34.10 27.16
C TYR A 309 9.54 -35.48 26.60
N TRP A 310 9.01 -35.55 25.39
CA TRP A 310 8.74 -36.83 24.72
C TRP A 310 10.04 -37.61 24.47
N LYS A 311 11.14 -36.93 24.11
CA LYS A 311 12.44 -37.57 23.93
C LYS A 311 13.02 -38.11 25.23
N GLU A 312 12.83 -37.42 26.36
CA GLU A 312 13.22 -37.89 27.69
C GLU A 312 12.46 -39.13 28.07
N ILE A 313 11.13 -39.16 27.87
CA ILE A 313 10.29 -40.35 28.12
C ILE A 313 10.76 -41.51 27.23
N TYR A 314 11.02 -41.29 25.97
CA TYR A 314 11.56 -42.31 25.06
C TYR A 314 12.86 -42.89 25.59
N ASN A 315 13.83 -42.04 25.93
CA ASN A 315 15.13 -42.50 26.44
C ASN A 315 15.04 -43.24 27.76
N ALA A 316 14.17 -42.80 28.69
CA ALA A 316 13.94 -43.44 29.97
C ALA A 316 13.37 -44.86 29.82
N ASN A 317 12.51 -45.09 28.85
CA ASN A 317 11.85 -46.37 28.62
C ASN A 317 12.65 -47.32 27.70
N LEU A 318 13.58 -46.81 26.90
CA LEU A 318 14.34 -47.61 25.92
C LEU A 318 15.12 -48.75 26.61
N ASN A 319 15.67 -48.53 27.81
CA ASN A 319 16.48 -49.47 28.52
C ASN A 319 15.66 -50.53 29.31
N PHE A 320 14.34 -50.37 29.40
CA PHE A 320 13.44 -51.26 30.17
C PHE A 320 12.53 -52.11 29.27
N THR A 321 12.70 -52.07 27.95
CA THR A 321 11.84 -52.83 27.05
C THR A 321 12.67 -53.79 26.19
N GLU A 322 12.21 -55.07 26.16
CA GLU A 322 12.72 -56.05 25.20
C GLU A 322 12.17 -55.86 23.79
N LYS A 323 11.15 -54.97 23.64
CA LYS A 323 10.50 -54.66 22.38
C LYS A 323 10.62 -53.15 22.10
N PRO A 324 11.71 -52.69 21.45
CA PRO A 324 11.97 -51.27 21.19
C PRO A 324 10.81 -50.56 20.49
N ASN A 325 10.06 -51.24 19.61
CA ASN A 325 8.92 -50.69 18.87
C ASN A 325 7.79 -50.20 19.80
N THR A 326 7.65 -50.71 21.05
CA THR A 326 6.61 -50.28 21.97
C THR A 326 6.83 -48.87 22.51
N VAL A 327 8.07 -48.39 22.52
CA VAL A 327 8.42 -47.04 22.98
C VAL A 327 8.66 -46.05 21.81
N GLU A 328 8.72 -46.53 20.56
CA GLU A 328 9.00 -45.69 19.40
C GLU A 328 7.91 -44.63 19.19
N SER A 329 6.68 -44.85 19.66
CA SER A 329 5.61 -43.85 19.65
C SER A 329 6.01 -42.52 20.33
N TYR A 330 6.79 -42.59 21.43
CA TYR A 330 7.29 -41.38 22.11
C TYR A 330 8.32 -40.62 21.25
N ASN A 331 9.16 -41.35 20.54
CA ASN A 331 10.12 -40.76 19.59
C ASN A 331 9.42 -40.09 18.40
N ILE A 332 8.36 -40.72 17.88
CA ILE A 332 7.51 -40.15 16.83
C ILE A 332 6.85 -38.86 17.30
N LEU A 333 6.23 -38.86 18.50
CA LEU A 333 5.64 -37.64 19.09
C LEU A 333 6.67 -36.54 19.27
N SER A 334 7.90 -36.85 19.69
CA SER A 334 8.99 -35.89 19.77
C SER A 334 9.29 -35.28 18.40
N LYS A 335 9.40 -36.08 17.34
CA LYS A 335 9.66 -35.62 15.96
C LYS A 335 8.52 -34.80 15.43
N ILE A 336 7.26 -35.17 15.63
CA ILE A 336 6.07 -34.40 15.24
C ILE A 336 6.12 -32.98 15.85
N MET A 337 6.40 -32.88 17.16
CA MET A 337 6.49 -31.58 17.82
C MET A 337 7.65 -30.75 17.32
N GLN A 338 8.76 -31.37 16.93
CA GLN A 338 9.89 -30.67 16.32
C GLN A 338 9.54 -30.14 14.92
N ASP A 339 8.96 -30.99 14.05
CA ASP A 339 8.55 -30.61 12.71
C ASP A 339 7.54 -29.44 12.77
N TRP A 340 6.59 -29.48 13.69
CA TRP A 340 5.63 -28.40 13.91
C TRP A 340 6.27 -27.11 14.44
N SER A 341 7.27 -27.22 15.34
CA SER A 341 8.07 -26.07 15.80
C SER A 341 8.79 -25.39 14.63
N GLU A 342 9.41 -26.18 13.75
CA GLU A 342 10.13 -25.66 12.58
C GLU A 342 9.19 -25.00 11.56
N ALA A 343 8.02 -25.61 11.32
CA ALA A 343 6.99 -25.03 10.46
C ALA A 343 6.52 -23.65 10.96
N ASN A 344 6.30 -23.49 12.29
CA ASN A 344 5.94 -22.20 12.87
C ASN A 344 7.05 -21.14 12.71
N LYS A 345 8.33 -21.53 12.78
CA LYS A 345 9.45 -20.61 12.52
C LYS A 345 9.45 -20.15 11.06
N HIS A 346 9.25 -21.08 10.13
CA HIS A 346 9.18 -20.77 8.72
C HIS A 346 7.99 -19.85 8.42
N GLN A 347 6.80 -20.16 8.92
CA GLN A 347 5.61 -19.30 8.77
C GLN A 347 5.81 -17.91 9.36
N LYS A 348 6.49 -17.77 10.52
CA LYS A 348 6.86 -16.47 11.08
C LYS A 348 7.70 -15.63 10.11
N ILE A 349 8.65 -16.25 9.39
CA ILE A 349 9.47 -15.57 8.37
C ILE A 349 8.58 -15.10 7.22
N LEU A 350 7.69 -15.96 6.69
CA LEU A 350 6.75 -15.62 5.64
C LEU A 350 5.82 -14.45 6.04
N VAL A 351 5.30 -14.46 7.27
CA VAL A 351 4.46 -13.37 7.79
C VAL A 351 5.27 -12.07 7.89
N ASN A 352 6.53 -12.11 8.34
CA ASN A 352 7.35 -10.92 8.44
C ASN A 352 7.70 -10.34 7.05
N GLU A 353 8.24 -11.15 6.17
CA GLU A 353 8.78 -10.71 4.88
C GLU A 353 7.70 -10.53 3.83
N GLY A 354 6.73 -11.43 3.80
CA GLY A 354 5.59 -11.35 2.89
C GLY A 354 4.62 -10.24 3.28
N ILE A 355 4.01 -10.32 4.47
CA ILE A 355 2.90 -9.42 4.84
C ILE A 355 3.41 -8.12 5.48
N ARG A 356 4.10 -8.25 6.61
CA ARG A 356 4.41 -7.09 7.44
C ARG A 356 5.33 -6.08 6.74
N GLU A 357 6.34 -6.54 6.03
CA GLU A 357 7.25 -5.64 5.29
C GLU A 357 6.58 -5.04 4.06
N TYR A 358 5.68 -5.77 3.42
CA TYR A 358 4.90 -5.26 2.31
C TYR A 358 4.00 -4.08 2.74
N PHE A 359 3.14 -4.28 3.72
CA PHE A 359 2.25 -3.21 4.20
C PHE A 359 3.00 -2.05 4.86
N ARG A 360 4.16 -2.30 5.46
CA ARG A 360 5.02 -1.22 5.94
C ARG A 360 5.57 -0.35 4.79
N TYR A 361 5.89 -0.96 3.65
CA TYR A 361 6.31 -0.21 2.47
C TYR A 361 5.16 0.64 1.92
N ILE A 362 3.97 0.07 1.73
CA ILE A 362 2.77 0.81 1.29
C ILE A 362 2.44 1.95 2.25
N LYS A 363 2.47 1.71 3.57
CA LYS A 363 2.29 2.78 4.56
C LYS A 363 3.29 3.93 4.36
N ASN A 364 4.53 3.61 4.07
CA ASN A 364 5.56 4.64 3.88
C ASN A 364 5.38 5.40 2.55
N GLU A 365 4.80 4.80 1.51
CA GLU A 365 4.37 5.52 0.30
C GLU A 365 3.30 6.57 0.63
N TYR A 366 2.29 6.21 1.45
CA TYR A 366 1.31 7.19 1.94
C TYR A 366 1.95 8.29 2.80
N VAL A 367 2.98 7.98 3.59
CA VAL A 367 3.75 9.00 4.32
C VAL A 367 4.47 9.94 3.35
N SER A 368 5.05 9.44 2.25
CA SER A 368 5.65 10.28 1.21
C SER A 368 4.60 11.14 0.48
N MET A 369 3.38 10.62 0.24
CA MET A 369 2.26 11.43 -0.27
C MET A 369 1.89 12.55 0.69
N LYS A 370 1.89 12.31 2.00
CA LYS A 370 1.62 13.34 3.01
C LYS A 370 2.63 14.49 2.95
N GLU A 371 3.88 14.23 2.61
CA GLU A 371 4.89 15.28 2.36
C GLU A 371 4.47 16.20 1.19
N LEU A 372 3.90 15.64 0.11
CA LEU A 372 3.40 16.43 -1.02
C LEU A 372 2.11 17.19 -0.66
N ILE A 373 1.18 16.56 0.08
CA ILE A 373 -0.04 17.21 0.60
C ILE A 373 0.33 18.44 1.44
N GLN A 374 1.34 18.36 2.28
CA GLN A 374 1.80 19.51 3.06
C GLN A 374 2.29 20.67 2.20
N LYS A 375 2.92 20.38 1.04
CA LYS A 375 3.30 21.41 0.07
C LYS A 375 2.07 22.06 -0.56
N VAL A 376 1.05 21.27 -0.90
CA VAL A 376 -0.25 21.79 -1.42
C VAL A 376 -0.87 22.74 -0.41
N ASP A 377 -0.99 22.32 0.86
CA ASP A 377 -1.59 23.14 1.92
C ASP A 377 -0.80 24.43 2.17
N ASN A 378 0.52 24.36 2.16
CA ASN A 378 1.36 25.53 2.32
C ASN A 378 1.15 26.54 1.17
N ASN A 379 1.12 26.07 -0.08
CA ASN A 379 0.88 26.95 -1.23
C ASN A 379 -0.55 27.51 -1.24
N ARG A 380 -1.54 26.73 -0.83
CA ARG A 380 -2.92 27.21 -0.64
C ARG A 380 -2.97 28.35 0.37
N ASN A 381 -2.35 28.19 1.52
CA ASN A 381 -2.32 29.21 2.59
C ASN A 381 -1.57 30.49 2.15
N ILE A 382 -0.48 30.34 1.40
CA ILE A 382 0.27 31.50 0.86
C ILE A 382 -0.61 32.25 -0.14
N TYR A 383 -1.27 31.53 -1.06
CA TYR A 383 -2.17 32.10 -2.04
C TYR A 383 -3.36 32.82 -1.38
N SER A 384 -4.08 32.16 -0.47
CA SER A 384 -5.24 32.72 0.23
C SER A 384 -4.91 34.03 0.93
N LYS A 385 -3.84 34.05 1.76
CA LYS A 385 -3.40 35.27 2.45
C LYS A 385 -3.03 36.39 1.51
N ALA A 386 -2.38 36.09 0.38
CA ALA A 386 -1.99 37.10 -0.60
C ALA A 386 -3.21 37.64 -1.36
N PHE A 387 -4.20 36.79 -1.64
CA PHE A 387 -5.45 37.14 -2.27
C PHE A 387 -6.27 38.08 -1.38
N ASP A 388 -6.46 37.73 -0.11
CA ASP A 388 -7.21 38.56 0.86
C ASP A 388 -6.56 39.92 1.02
N LYS A 389 -5.22 39.96 1.09
CA LYS A 389 -4.47 41.21 1.17
C LYS A 389 -4.64 42.06 -0.09
N LEU A 390 -4.59 41.47 -1.28
CA LEU A 390 -4.80 42.19 -2.55
C LEU A 390 -6.23 42.75 -2.64
N ARG A 391 -7.23 41.96 -2.23
CA ARG A 391 -8.64 42.38 -2.18
C ARG A 391 -8.81 43.60 -1.27
N ALA A 392 -8.30 43.54 -0.05
CA ALA A 392 -8.35 44.66 0.89
C ALA A 392 -7.65 45.91 0.33
N LEU A 393 -6.50 45.73 -0.34
CA LEU A 393 -5.76 46.83 -0.97
C LEU A 393 -6.54 47.44 -2.13
N LYS A 394 -7.13 46.64 -3.01
CA LYS A 394 -7.99 47.13 -4.10
C LYS A 394 -9.21 47.89 -3.59
N GLU A 395 -9.89 47.38 -2.56
CA GLU A 395 -11.03 48.07 -1.90
C GLU A 395 -10.62 49.41 -1.28
N SER A 396 -9.47 49.48 -0.63
CA SER A 396 -8.97 50.71 -0.05
C SER A 396 -8.55 51.73 -1.13
N THR A 397 -7.93 51.28 -2.19
CA THR A 397 -7.52 52.14 -3.34
C THR A 397 -8.73 52.65 -4.12
N PHE A 398 -9.77 51.83 -4.31
CA PHE A 398 -11.01 52.26 -5.01
C PHE A 398 -11.70 53.46 -4.32
N ARG A 399 -11.51 53.61 -2.99
CA ARG A 399 -12.04 54.75 -2.24
C ARG A 399 -11.25 56.04 -2.38
N GLN A 400 -10.05 55.95 -3.01
CA GLN A 400 -9.16 57.09 -3.24
C GLN A 400 -9.38 57.69 -4.63
N ASP A 401 -8.70 58.76 -4.94
CA ASP A 401 -8.74 59.36 -6.29
C ASP A 401 -8.24 58.39 -7.35
N ILE A 402 -8.90 58.35 -8.49
CA ILE A 402 -8.62 57.43 -9.60
C ILE A 402 -7.17 57.55 -10.10
N SER A 403 -6.52 58.71 -9.96
CA SER A 403 -5.11 58.90 -10.29
C SER A 403 -4.15 58.03 -9.48
N THR A 404 -4.59 57.56 -8.31
CA THR A 404 -3.81 56.67 -7.44
C THR A 404 -3.93 55.19 -7.77
N TRP A 405 -4.79 54.80 -8.70
CA TRP A 405 -5.10 53.40 -9.02
C TRP A 405 -4.03 52.66 -9.81
N GLY A 406 -2.96 53.37 -10.24
CA GLY A 406 -1.88 52.77 -11.02
C GLY A 406 -2.26 52.37 -12.44
N LEU A 407 -3.30 53.02 -13.01
CA LEU A 407 -3.81 52.77 -14.33
C LEU A 407 -2.87 53.32 -15.42
N ASN A 408 -2.87 52.69 -16.58
CA ASN A 408 -2.21 53.22 -17.79
C ASN A 408 -3.04 54.33 -18.45
N SER A 409 -2.47 55.00 -19.45
CA SER A 409 -3.13 56.11 -20.17
C SER A 409 -4.42 55.66 -20.88
N PHE A 410 -4.43 54.48 -21.45
CA PHE A 410 -5.60 53.92 -22.17
C PHE A 410 -6.76 53.60 -21.18
N ASP A 411 -6.46 53.05 -20.03
CA ASP A 411 -7.46 52.76 -19.01
C ASP A 411 -8.02 54.08 -18.40
N MET A 412 -7.23 55.14 -18.37
CA MET A 412 -7.68 56.46 -17.90
C MET A 412 -8.65 57.14 -18.86
N GLU A 413 -8.66 56.82 -20.15
CA GLU A 413 -9.66 57.34 -21.12
C GLU A 413 -11.07 56.81 -20.80
N ASN A 414 -11.18 55.62 -20.20
CA ASN A 414 -12.45 54.99 -19.81
C ASN A 414 -12.82 55.25 -18.33
N LYS A 415 -12.41 56.39 -17.78
CA LYS A 415 -12.58 56.74 -16.37
C LYS A 415 -14.02 56.58 -15.84
N THR A 416 -15.00 56.98 -16.63
CA THR A 416 -16.43 56.94 -16.21
C THR A 416 -16.93 55.50 -16.05
N GLU A 417 -16.52 54.59 -16.96
CA GLU A 417 -16.88 53.19 -16.89
C GLU A 417 -16.20 52.51 -15.69
N LEU A 418 -14.93 52.81 -15.44
CA LEU A 418 -14.22 52.28 -14.30
C LEU A 418 -14.78 52.71 -12.94
N LEU A 419 -15.34 53.92 -12.82
CA LEU A 419 -15.95 54.42 -11.62
C LEU A 419 -17.33 53.78 -11.34
N THR A 420 -18.02 53.34 -12.43
CA THR A 420 -19.35 52.71 -12.34
C THR A 420 -19.27 51.20 -12.22
N ASN A 421 -18.27 50.57 -12.85
CA ASN A 421 -18.05 49.13 -12.84
C ASN A 421 -16.87 48.75 -11.96
N LYS A 422 -17.16 48.42 -10.69
CA LYS A 422 -16.15 48.07 -9.68
C LYS A 422 -15.34 46.83 -10.04
N GLU A 423 -15.95 45.84 -10.72
CA GLU A 423 -15.23 44.63 -11.14
C GLU A 423 -14.23 44.95 -12.24
N LEU A 424 -14.63 45.73 -13.23
CA LEU A 424 -13.73 46.22 -14.29
C LEU A 424 -12.59 47.06 -13.68
N ALA A 425 -12.89 47.95 -12.74
CA ALA A 425 -11.91 48.72 -12.03
C ALA A 425 -10.91 47.81 -11.28
N PHE A 426 -11.38 46.83 -10.54
CA PHE A 426 -10.51 45.88 -9.83
C PHE A 426 -9.65 45.04 -10.75
N SER A 427 -10.16 44.74 -11.96
CA SER A 427 -9.34 44.04 -12.97
C SER A 427 -8.15 44.85 -13.43
N LYS A 428 -8.28 46.17 -13.46
CA LYS A 428 -7.25 47.12 -13.97
C LYS A 428 -6.34 47.69 -12.87
N MET A 429 -6.81 47.71 -11.62
CA MET A 429 -6.05 48.26 -10.49
C MET A 429 -4.92 47.34 -10.05
N LEU A 430 -3.77 47.91 -9.69
CA LEU A 430 -2.64 47.22 -9.08
C LEU A 430 -2.16 46.00 -9.91
N PRO A 431 -1.79 46.21 -11.19
CA PRO A 431 -1.44 45.09 -12.09
C PRO A 431 -0.25 44.26 -11.62
N LYS A 432 0.74 44.86 -10.93
CA LYS A 432 1.92 44.16 -10.40
C LYS A 432 1.54 43.20 -9.25
N GLU A 433 0.73 43.69 -8.34
CA GLU A 433 0.22 42.94 -7.18
C GLU A 433 -0.72 41.82 -7.62
N THR A 434 -1.59 42.12 -8.62
CA THR A 434 -2.47 41.12 -9.22
C THR A 434 -1.66 40.03 -9.91
N LYS A 435 -0.66 40.36 -10.72
CA LYS A 435 0.22 39.38 -11.36
C LYS A 435 0.92 38.45 -10.34
N LYS A 436 1.36 39.03 -9.20
CA LYS A 436 1.95 38.25 -8.10
C LYS A 436 0.97 37.24 -7.52
N VAL A 437 -0.28 37.64 -7.27
CA VAL A 437 -1.32 36.74 -6.73
C VAL A 437 -1.71 35.66 -7.74
N VAL A 438 -1.80 35.99 -9.04
CA VAL A 438 -2.00 35.00 -10.11
C VAL A 438 -0.86 33.97 -10.14
N GLY A 439 0.40 34.40 -10.00
CA GLY A 439 1.53 33.47 -9.88
C GLY A 439 1.44 32.53 -8.68
N LEU A 440 0.94 33.01 -7.53
CA LEU A 440 0.72 32.18 -6.35
C LEU A 440 -0.46 31.20 -6.55
N LYS A 441 -1.54 31.63 -7.23
CA LYS A 441 -2.65 30.74 -7.64
C LYS A 441 -2.12 29.62 -8.56
N ASN A 442 -1.32 29.96 -9.55
CA ASN A 442 -0.73 28.98 -10.46
C ASN A 442 0.17 27.98 -9.73
N ASN A 443 0.98 28.44 -8.76
CA ASN A 443 1.76 27.54 -7.91
C ASN A 443 0.86 26.59 -7.10
N TYR A 444 -0.21 27.11 -6.51
CA TYR A 444 -1.15 26.28 -5.78
C TYR A 444 -1.82 25.26 -6.71
N GLY A 445 -2.34 25.69 -7.86
CA GLY A 445 -2.97 24.81 -8.85
C GLY A 445 -2.02 23.73 -9.38
N PHE A 446 -0.75 24.06 -9.56
CA PHE A 446 0.29 23.10 -9.91
C PHE A 446 0.42 21.98 -8.85
N TYR A 447 0.59 22.32 -7.58
CA TYR A 447 0.71 21.31 -6.53
C TYR A 447 -0.58 20.54 -6.33
N LEU A 448 -1.75 21.17 -6.46
CA LEU A 448 -3.06 20.51 -6.40
C LEU A 448 -3.21 19.45 -7.51
N ASN A 449 -2.91 19.80 -8.76
CA ASN A 449 -2.98 18.84 -9.87
C ASN A 449 -1.92 17.75 -9.73
N SER A 450 -0.73 18.08 -9.23
CA SER A 450 0.34 17.11 -9.03
C SER A 450 -0.02 16.04 -8.00
N ILE A 451 -0.61 16.42 -6.85
CA ILE A 451 -1.01 15.41 -5.84
C ILE A 451 -2.14 14.53 -6.35
N ILE A 452 -3.07 15.06 -7.13
CA ILE A 452 -4.14 14.26 -7.75
C ILE A 452 -3.53 13.21 -8.69
N GLN A 453 -2.65 13.62 -9.62
CA GLN A 453 -1.99 12.72 -10.55
C GLN A 453 -1.14 11.66 -9.84
N GLU A 454 -0.35 12.05 -8.84
CA GLU A 454 0.48 11.13 -8.08
C GLU A 454 -0.33 10.16 -7.24
N PHE A 455 -1.45 10.61 -6.65
CA PHE A 455 -2.36 9.75 -5.91
C PHE A 455 -2.96 8.67 -6.81
N GLU A 456 -3.47 9.05 -7.98
CA GLU A 456 -4.03 8.11 -8.97
C GLU A 456 -2.97 7.12 -9.46
N ARG A 457 -1.80 7.62 -9.85
CA ARG A 457 -0.68 6.77 -10.28
C ARG A 457 -0.28 5.73 -9.22
N ILE A 458 -0.16 6.14 -7.97
CA ILE A 458 0.23 5.23 -6.88
C ILE A 458 -0.90 4.28 -6.51
N ARG A 459 -2.16 4.73 -6.55
CA ARG A 459 -3.33 3.87 -6.35
C ARG A 459 -3.36 2.74 -7.37
N ASP A 460 -3.22 3.06 -8.65
CA ASP A 460 -3.26 2.09 -9.73
C ASP A 460 -2.07 1.12 -9.65
N LEU A 461 -0.87 1.63 -9.40
CA LEU A 461 0.33 0.83 -9.16
C LEU A 461 0.16 -0.11 -7.94
N ASN A 462 -0.47 0.36 -6.87
CA ASN A 462 -0.71 -0.46 -5.69
C ASN A 462 -1.76 -1.54 -5.95
N ASN A 463 -2.78 -1.29 -6.76
CA ASN A 463 -3.75 -2.30 -7.15
C ASN A 463 -3.08 -3.50 -7.86
N ASP A 464 -2.18 -3.22 -8.79
CA ASP A 464 -1.44 -4.28 -9.50
C ASP A 464 -0.44 -5.01 -8.59
N ARG A 465 0.26 -4.25 -7.75
CA ARG A 465 1.15 -4.82 -6.71
C ARG A 465 0.40 -5.71 -5.74
N HIS A 466 -0.82 -5.31 -5.32
CA HIS A 466 -1.64 -6.09 -4.40
C HIS A 466 -2.05 -7.43 -5.02
N LYS A 467 -2.51 -7.44 -6.27
CA LYS A 467 -2.87 -8.67 -6.98
C LYS A 467 -1.70 -9.65 -7.04
N LEU A 468 -0.54 -9.17 -7.49
CA LEU A 468 0.67 -9.99 -7.59
C LEU A 468 1.12 -10.49 -6.22
N TRP A 469 1.13 -9.58 -5.21
CA TRP A 469 1.55 -9.89 -3.87
C TRP A 469 0.65 -10.94 -3.21
N ILE A 470 -0.69 -10.78 -3.27
CA ILE A 470 -1.65 -11.74 -2.69
C ILE A 470 -1.43 -13.12 -3.29
N THR A 471 -1.32 -13.22 -4.62
CA THR A 471 -1.11 -14.49 -5.32
C THR A 471 0.20 -15.16 -4.87
N THR A 472 1.30 -14.42 -4.80
CA THR A 472 2.60 -14.94 -4.37
C THR A 472 2.57 -15.37 -2.91
N PHE A 473 1.98 -14.57 -2.04
CA PHE A 473 1.90 -14.86 -0.62
C PHE A 473 1.03 -16.10 -0.34
N ILE A 474 -0.13 -16.23 -0.98
CA ILE A 474 -0.99 -17.42 -0.83
C ILE A 474 -0.25 -18.68 -1.30
N LYS A 475 0.48 -18.63 -2.43
CA LYS A 475 1.29 -19.76 -2.91
C LYS A 475 2.33 -20.17 -1.86
N SER A 476 3.08 -19.21 -1.31
CA SER A 476 4.08 -19.51 -0.28
C SER A 476 3.47 -20.07 1.01
N LEU A 477 2.27 -19.65 1.39
CA LEU A 477 1.54 -20.25 2.51
C LEU A 477 1.13 -21.69 2.21
N ILE A 478 0.56 -21.94 1.04
CA ILE A 478 0.17 -23.29 0.61
C ILE A 478 1.39 -24.21 0.64
N GLU A 479 2.51 -23.81 0.06
CA GLU A 479 3.78 -24.55 0.07
C GLU A 479 4.20 -24.90 1.51
N SER A 480 4.20 -23.91 2.42
CA SER A 480 4.58 -24.13 3.83
C SER A 480 3.66 -25.11 4.57
N PHE A 481 2.35 -25.09 4.28
CA PHE A 481 1.40 -26.04 4.87
C PHE A 481 1.51 -27.42 4.22
N THR A 482 1.78 -27.49 2.93
CA THR A 482 1.99 -28.76 2.20
C THR A 482 3.24 -29.47 2.72
N ASP A 483 4.34 -28.75 2.95
CA ASP A 483 5.56 -29.31 3.51
C ASP A 483 5.32 -29.90 4.92
N LEU A 484 4.56 -29.17 5.75
CA LEU A 484 4.17 -29.69 7.07
C LEU A 484 3.29 -30.92 6.95
N GLN A 485 2.31 -30.95 6.04
CA GLN A 485 1.44 -32.08 5.80
C GLN A 485 2.23 -33.32 5.34
N ILE A 486 3.18 -33.16 4.42
CA ILE A 486 4.05 -34.26 3.96
C ILE A 486 4.83 -34.83 5.12
N ASN A 487 5.51 -33.98 5.93
CA ASN A 487 6.27 -34.42 7.08
C ASN A 487 5.41 -35.19 8.11
N LEU A 488 4.20 -34.71 8.38
CA LEU A 488 3.27 -35.39 9.29
C LEU A 488 2.76 -36.72 8.72
N ASN A 489 2.46 -36.81 7.42
CA ASN A 489 2.03 -38.03 6.75
C ASN A 489 3.15 -39.09 6.79
N ASP A 490 4.40 -38.71 6.53
CA ASP A 490 5.55 -39.60 6.63
C ASP A 490 5.68 -40.21 8.04
N ARG A 491 5.40 -39.39 9.10
CA ARG A 491 5.39 -39.89 10.47
C ARG A 491 4.20 -40.82 10.72
N CYS A 492 3.03 -40.55 10.17
CA CYS A 492 1.86 -41.43 10.29
C CYS A 492 2.09 -42.79 9.61
N SER A 493 2.61 -42.78 8.38
CA SER A 493 2.92 -44.00 7.62
C SER A 493 3.91 -44.90 8.37
N TYR A 494 4.96 -44.30 8.93
CA TYR A 494 5.93 -45.03 9.76
C TYR A 494 5.29 -45.62 11.03
N TYR A 495 4.36 -44.91 11.66
CA TYR A 495 3.61 -45.42 12.82
C TYR A 495 2.67 -46.58 12.44
N ASP A 496 2.01 -46.51 11.27
CA ASP A 496 1.15 -47.56 10.78
C ASP A 496 1.95 -48.83 10.47
N GLU A 497 3.16 -48.70 9.88
CA GLU A 497 4.07 -49.83 9.69
C GLU A 497 4.45 -50.51 11.02
N ILE A 498 4.83 -49.73 12.05
CA ILE A 498 5.14 -50.26 13.41
C ILE A 498 3.91 -50.92 14.03
N ARG A 499 2.73 -50.28 13.92
CA ARG A 499 1.46 -50.84 14.46
C ARG A 499 1.15 -52.19 13.80
N ASP A 500 1.29 -52.27 12.50
CA ASP A 500 0.99 -53.48 11.74
C ASP A 500 2.01 -54.60 12.03
N GLU A 501 3.30 -54.26 12.22
CA GLU A 501 4.29 -55.23 12.73
C GLU A 501 3.96 -55.76 14.13
N ILE A 502 3.50 -54.88 15.05
CA ILE A 502 3.09 -55.29 16.40
C ILE A 502 1.86 -56.18 16.34
N ALA A 503 0.86 -55.83 15.53
CA ALA A 503 -0.35 -56.59 15.32
C ALA A 503 -0.05 -57.98 14.71
N ALA A 504 0.85 -58.05 13.71
CA ALA A 504 1.26 -59.30 13.09
C ALA A 504 2.00 -60.22 14.11
N LYS A 505 2.86 -59.65 14.98
CA LYS A 505 3.56 -60.38 16.05
C LYS A 505 2.61 -60.82 17.18
N ALA A 506 1.57 -60.01 17.49
CA ALA A 506 0.56 -60.35 18.50
C ALA A 506 -0.50 -61.33 17.94
N GLY A 507 -0.88 -61.19 16.70
CA GLY A 507 -1.88 -62.03 16.02
C GLY A 507 -1.37 -63.45 15.72
N GLY A 508 -0.06 -63.65 15.60
CA GLY A 508 0.55 -64.96 15.41
C GLY A 508 0.36 -65.94 16.58
N ASN A 509 0.06 -65.41 17.79
CA ASN A 509 -0.17 -66.24 18.97
C ASN A 509 -1.64 -66.40 19.36
N ASN A 510 -2.56 -65.56 18.91
CA ASN A 510 -3.97 -65.59 19.37
C ASN A 510 -4.97 -66.09 18.31
N MET A 511 -4.64 -66.02 17.00
CA MET A 511 -5.59 -66.56 15.99
C MET A 511 -5.68 -68.08 15.99
N ASN A 512 -4.61 -68.79 16.35
CA ASN A 512 -4.63 -70.25 16.43
C ASN A 512 -5.35 -70.72 17.70
N GLN A 513 -5.28 -70.00 18.82
CA GLN A 513 -6.01 -70.38 20.04
C GLN A 513 -7.52 -70.10 19.94
N VAL A 514 -7.94 -68.95 19.38
CA VAL A 514 -9.36 -68.62 19.25
C VAL A 514 -10.06 -69.45 18.15
N GLN A 515 -9.33 -69.90 17.12
CA GLN A 515 -9.87 -70.82 16.11
C GLN A 515 -9.94 -72.26 16.63
N GLU A 516 -9.01 -72.72 17.48
CA GLU A 516 -9.09 -74.04 18.14
C GLU A 516 -10.18 -74.06 19.23
N GLU A 517 -10.35 -73.01 20.04
CA GLU A 517 -11.42 -72.89 21.01
C GLU A 517 -12.82 -72.81 20.34
N ASN A 518 -12.96 -72.07 19.26
CA ASN A 518 -14.23 -72.02 18.51
C ASN A 518 -14.53 -73.33 17.77
N LYS A 519 -13.52 -74.06 17.32
CA LYS A 519 -13.72 -75.38 16.68
C LYS A 519 -14.11 -76.43 17.73
N ASN A 520 -13.48 -76.45 18.86
CA ASN A 520 -13.82 -77.36 19.96
C ASN A 520 -15.20 -77.05 20.56
N ASN A 521 -15.61 -75.81 20.69
CA ASN A 521 -16.95 -75.41 21.12
C ASN A 521 -18.06 -75.75 20.05
N PHE A 522 -17.72 -75.75 18.78
CA PHE A 522 -18.66 -76.16 17.71
C PHE A 522 -18.79 -77.68 17.62
N GLU A 523 -17.73 -78.45 17.90
CA GLU A 523 -17.77 -79.91 17.93
C GLU A 523 -18.47 -80.44 19.20
N GLU A 524 -18.32 -79.76 20.37
CA GLU A 524 -19.09 -80.13 21.60
C GLU A 524 -20.59 -79.81 21.50
N GLN A 525 -21.01 -78.74 20.76
CA GLN A 525 -22.42 -78.44 20.53
C GLN A 525 -23.09 -79.38 19.54
N ASN A 526 -22.38 -79.93 18.56
CA ASN A 526 -22.93 -80.93 17.64
C ASN A 526 -23.01 -82.33 18.24
N ASN A 527 -22.11 -82.72 19.14
CA ASN A 527 -22.17 -84.00 19.81
C ASN A 527 -23.26 -84.07 20.91
N ASN A 528 -23.72 -82.94 21.42
CA ASN A 528 -24.82 -82.93 22.42
C ASN A 528 -26.21 -82.85 21.75
N ASN A 529 -26.32 -82.60 20.46
CA ASN A 529 -27.60 -82.68 19.75
C ASN A 529 -27.90 -84.02 19.13
N ASP A 530 -26.94 -84.95 18.99
CA ASP A 530 -27.16 -86.33 18.51
C ASP A 530 -27.51 -87.37 19.60
N GLN A 531 -27.55 -86.93 20.86
CA GLN A 531 -27.99 -87.82 21.98
C GLN A 531 -29.40 -87.53 22.49
N SER A 532 -30.19 -86.72 21.82
CA SER A 532 -31.58 -86.41 22.17
C SER A 532 -32.55 -86.51 20.99
N ALA A 533 -32.41 -87.57 20.20
CA ALA A 533 -33.44 -87.95 19.20
C ALA A 533 -33.79 -89.44 19.33
#